data_dbac73ed2d506539bfd46f05c7996bed
#
_entry.id   dbac73ed2d506539bfd46f05c7996bed
#
_cell.length_a   1.000
_cell.length_b   1.000
_cell.length_c   1.000
_cell.angle_alpha   90.00
_cell.angle_beta   90.00
_cell.angle_gamma   90.00
#
_symmetry.space_group_name_H-M   'P 1'
#
loop_
_entity.id
_entity.type
_entity.pdbx_description
1 polymer ?
#
loop_
_entity_poly.entity_id
_entity_poly.type
_entity_poly.pdbx_seq_one_letter_code
_entity_poly.pdbx_strand_id
1 'polypeptide(L)'
;MSTRKPPAPPAQQGEGQFHHRPAEIDAFVDHFLSTMCDATRRRILELLAIPASNDQELPIEMRSGDIAKQLRLAPATISGHLRQLSETGLLTSRRDGNAIYYRLRNHVLVRTFKDLLHALDKEHASRPKS
;
A
#
# COMPACT_ATOMS: atom_id res chain seq x y z
N MET A 1 -19.03 4.05 -51.97
CA MET A 1 -18.71 4.09 -51.68
C MET A 1 -18.06 3.82 -50.83
N SER A 2 -17.57 3.84 -50.55
CA SER A 2 -16.88 3.58 -49.80
C SER A 2 -16.91 3.86 -48.68
N THR A 3 -17.12 3.46 -48.06
CA THR A 3 -17.29 3.71 -46.93
C THR A 3 -16.35 3.21 -46.18
N ARG A 4 -15.36 3.53 -46.16
CA ARG A 4 -14.44 3.19 -45.46
C ARG A 4 -14.61 3.31 -44.14
N LYS A 5 -14.31 2.46 -43.34
CA LYS A 5 -14.31 2.64 -42.07
C LYS A 5 -13.39 3.58 -41.62
N PRO A 6 -13.68 4.34 -40.71
CA PRO A 6 -12.72 5.27 -40.18
C PRO A 6 -11.56 4.51 -39.59
N PRO A 7 -10.44 5.07 -39.74
CA PRO A 7 -9.27 4.48 -39.14
C PRO A 7 -9.44 4.44 -37.68
N ALA A 8 -8.76 3.56 -37.08
CA ALA A 8 -8.73 3.53 -35.65
C ALA A 8 -8.38 4.91 -35.12
N PRO A 9 -9.02 5.37 -34.13
CA PRO A 9 -8.74 6.70 -33.65
C PRO A 9 -7.28 6.83 -33.29
N PRO A 10 -6.71 7.93 -33.64
CA PRO A 10 -5.33 8.17 -33.26
C PRO A 10 -5.10 8.04 -31.78
N ALA A 11 -6.13 8.32 -31.02
CA ALA A 11 -5.99 8.20 -29.59
C ALA A 11 -5.63 6.80 -29.18
N GLN A 12 -6.14 5.81 -29.92
CA GLN A 12 -5.78 4.48 -29.55
C GLN A 12 -4.36 4.19 -29.81
N GLN A 13 -3.81 4.80 -30.80
CA GLN A 13 -2.43 4.58 -31.02
C GLN A 13 -1.61 5.32 -30.03
N GLY A 14 -2.04 6.49 -29.69
CA GLY A 14 -1.38 7.21 -28.63
C GLY A 14 -1.48 6.44 -27.36
N GLU A 15 -2.53 5.66 -27.26
CA GLU A 15 -2.69 4.89 -26.07
C GLU A 15 -1.77 3.74 -25.99
N GLY A 16 -1.07 3.42 -27.01
CA GLY A 16 0.00 2.50 -26.85
C GLY A 16 0.92 2.93 -25.73
N GLN A 17 0.86 4.22 -25.40
CA GLN A 17 1.65 4.74 -24.32
C GLN A 17 0.89 4.87 -23.03
N PHE A 18 -0.43 4.87 -23.10
CA PHE A 18 -1.23 4.85 -21.94
C PHE A 18 -1.84 3.49 -21.84
N HIS A 19 -1.57 2.78 -20.82
CA HIS A 19 -2.19 1.50 -20.63
C HIS A 19 -3.45 1.67 -19.86
N HIS A 20 -4.57 1.44 -20.52
CA HIS A 20 -5.82 1.39 -19.78
C HIS A 20 -5.85 0.11 -18.99
N ARG A 21 -5.95 0.25 -17.69
CA ARG A 21 -6.08 -0.92 -16.85
C ARG A 21 -7.47 -1.49 -16.95
N PRO A 22 -7.60 -2.80 -16.88
CA PRO A 22 -8.92 -3.40 -16.71
C PRO A 22 -9.61 -2.82 -15.50
N ALA A 23 -10.94 -2.77 -15.55
CA ALA A 23 -11.72 -2.13 -14.50
C ALA A 23 -11.44 -2.73 -13.12
N GLU A 24 -11.25 -4.03 -13.05
CA GLU A 24 -10.99 -4.65 -11.76
C GLU A 24 -9.63 -4.27 -11.20
N ILE A 25 -8.66 -4.02 -12.07
CA ILE A 25 -7.35 -3.59 -11.62
C ILE A 25 -7.41 -2.13 -11.15
N ASP A 26 -8.15 -1.29 -11.87
CA ASP A 26 -8.34 0.08 -11.43
C ASP A 26 -9.03 0.13 -10.07
N ALA A 27 -10.02 -0.71 -9.86
CA ALA A 27 -10.70 -0.77 -8.57
C ALA A 27 -9.75 -1.19 -7.46
N PHE A 28 -8.87 -2.14 -7.75
CA PHE A 28 -7.88 -2.56 -6.78
C PHE A 28 -6.91 -1.42 -6.46
N VAL A 29 -6.46 -0.70 -7.48
CA VAL A 29 -5.55 0.43 -7.28
C VAL A 29 -6.21 1.51 -6.45
N ASP A 30 -7.46 1.84 -6.77
CA ASP A 30 -8.20 2.86 -6.02
C ASP A 30 -8.36 2.45 -4.58
N HIS A 31 -8.67 1.19 -4.34
CA HIS A 31 -8.85 0.68 -2.99
C HIS A 31 -7.54 0.73 -2.21
N PHE A 32 -6.43 0.35 -2.86
CA PHE A 32 -5.12 0.41 -2.25
C PHE A 32 -4.77 1.85 -1.87
N LEU A 33 -4.93 2.79 -2.80
CA LEU A 33 -4.59 4.18 -2.55
C LEU A 33 -5.48 4.78 -1.47
N SER A 34 -6.75 4.44 -1.48
CA SER A 34 -7.68 4.89 -0.46
C SER A 34 -7.27 4.39 0.92
N THR A 35 -6.87 3.12 0.99
CA THR A 35 -6.40 2.54 2.25
C THR A 35 -5.16 3.27 2.74
N MET A 36 -4.29 3.65 1.82
CA MET A 36 -3.04 4.31 2.18
C MET A 36 -3.20 5.79 2.50
N CYS A 37 -4.40 6.34 2.34
CA CYS A 37 -4.63 7.74 2.70
C CYS A 37 -4.74 7.96 4.21
N ASP A 38 -4.72 6.93 5.00
CA ASP A 38 -4.80 7.04 6.45
C ASP A 38 -3.41 6.98 7.06
N ALA A 39 -3.05 7.98 7.86
CA ALA A 39 -1.71 8.05 8.43
C ALA A 39 -1.42 6.87 9.37
N THR A 40 -2.40 6.44 10.14
CA THR A 40 -2.19 5.33 11.06
C THR A 40 -1.93 4.04 10.31
N ARG A 41 -2.65 3.80 9.23
CA ARG A 41 -2.41 2.61 8.42
C ARG A 41 -1.02 2.63 7.80
N ARG A 42 -0.59 3.80 7.32
CA ARG A 42 0.77 3.92 6.79
C ARG A 42 1.81 3.60 7.87
N ARG A 43 1.59 4.09 9.08
CA ARG A 43 2.52 3.82 10.18
C ARG A 43 2.59 2.35 10.53
N ILE A 44 1.44 1.66 10.50
CA ILE A 44 1.42 0.22 10.74
C ILE A 44 2.26 -0.50 9.67
N LEU A 45 2.03 -0.16 8.41
CA LEU A 45 2.76 -0.81 7.33
C LEU A 45 4.25 -0.51 7.40
N GLU A 46 4.62 0.72 7.73
CA GLU A 46 6.01 1.07 7.88
C GLU A 46 6.66 0.32 9.04
N LEU A 47 5.93 0.16 10.13
CA LEU A 47 6.46 -0.59 11.27
C LEU A 47 6.76 -2.04 10.91
N LEU A 48 5.86 -2.67 10.15
CA LEU A 48 6.04 -4.05 9.75
C LEU A 48 7.03 -4.19 8.59
N ALA A 49 7.36 -3.10 7.95
CA ALA A 49 8.31 -3.08 6.85
C ALA A 49 9.73 -2.74 7.29
N ILE A 50 9.94 -2.45 8.56
CA ILE A 50 11.28 -2.15 9.02
C ILE A 50 12.15 -3.36 8.73
N PRO A 51 13.16 -3.20 7.89
CA PRO A 51 14.05 -4.30 7.66
C PRO A 51 14.74 -4.55 8.98
N ALA A 52 14.55 -5.70 9.49
CA ALA A 52 15.48 -6.18 10.46
C ALA A 52 16.81 -5.97 9.77
N SER A 53 17.64 -5.15 10.36
CA SER A 53 18.88 -4.78 9.76
C SER A 53 19.52 -5.97 9.15
N ASN A 54 19.70 -5.88 7.86
CA ASN A 54 20.66 -6.70 7.17
C ASN A 54 20.49 -8.18 7.35
N ASP A 55 20.07 -8.86 6.41
CA ASP A 55 20.14 -10.31 6.32
C ASP A 55 19.13 -11.11 7.09
N GLN A 56 18.24 -10.48 7.82
CA GLN A 56 17.17 -11.27 8.37
C GLN A 56 16.07 -11.36 7.35
N GLU A 57 16.05 -12.48 6.70
CA GLU A 57 15.04 -12.76 5.71
C GLU A 57 13.69 -13.10 6.35
N LEU A 58 13.62 -13.09 7.66
CA LEU A 58 12.39 -13.44 8.32
C LEU A 58 11.44 -12.26 8.33
N PRO A 59 10.19 -12.46 7.93
CA PRO A 59 9.22 -11.39 7.99
C PRO A 59 8.98 -10.98 9.43
N ILE A 60 8.81 -9.69 9.64
CA ILE A 60 8.49 -9.17 10.94
C ILE A 60 7.03 -9.49 11.21
N GLU A 61 6.79 -10.15 12.32
CA GLU A 61 5.43 -10.41 12.77
C GLU A 61 5.20 -9.74 14.09
N MET A 62 4.03 -9.13 14.26
CA MET A 62 3.68 -8.48 15.51
C MET A 62 2.23 -8.74 15.84
N ARG A 63 1.94 -8.83 17.13
CA ARG A 63 0.57 -8.92 17.60
C ARG A 63 -0.03 -7.53 17.63
N SER A 64 -1.36 -7.45 17.57
CA SER A 64 -2.05 -6.17 17.56
C SER A 64 -1.73 -5.34 18.80
N GLY A 65 -1.61 -5.99 19.96
CA GLY A 65 -1.26 -5.28 21.17
C GLY A 65 0.12 -4.65 21.13
N ASP A 66 1.08 -5.33 20.51
CA ASP A 66 2.43 -4.81 20.38
C ASP A 66 2.46 -3.63 19.41
N ILE A 67 1.70 -3.73 18.32
CA ILE A 67 1.59 -2.65 17.37
C ILE A 67 1.00 -1.41 18.04
N ALA A 68 -0.06 -1.63 18.85
CA ALA A 68 -0.71 -0.54 19.55
C ALA A 68 0.27 0.15 20.50
N LYS A 69 1.08 -0.62 21.22
CA LYS A 69 2.08 -0.06 22.12
C LYS A 69 3.14 0.73 21.38
N GLN A 70 3.63 0.17 20.28
CA GLN A 70 4.67 0.83 19.49
C GLN A 70 4.18 2.16 18.95
N LEU A 71 2.93 2.20 18.49
CA LEU A 71 2.39 3.40 17.88
C LEU A 71 1.67 4.31 18.89
N ARG A 72 1.56 3.86 20.13
CA ARG A 72 0.91 4.61 21.20
C ARG A 72 -0.53 4.96 20.87
N LEU A 73 -1.25 3.95 20.41
CA LEU A 73 -2.66 4.11 20.05
C LEU A 73 -3.48 3.08 20.78
N ALA A 74 -4.78 3.36 20.87
CA ALA A 74 -5.69 2.46 21.55
C ALA A 74 -5.79 1.12 20.82
N PRO A 75 -5.82 0.01 21.53
CA PRO A 75 -5.92 -1.30 20.89
C PRO A 75 -7.11 -1.44 19.96
N ALA A 76 -8.27 -0.87 20.32
CA ALA A 76 -9.44 -0.96 19.46
C ALA A 76 -9.23 -0.24 18.14
N THR A 77 -8.55 0.91 18.16
CA THR A 77 -8.22 1.66 16.95
C THR A 77 -7.31 0.83 16.05
N ILE A 78 -6.29 0.25 16.63
CA ILE A 78 -5.35 -0.57 15.87
C ILE A 78 -6.05 -1.79 15.28
N SER A 79 -6.91 -2.45 16.04
CA SER A 79 -7.62 -3.62 15.56
C SER A 79 -8.46 -3.31 14.32
N GLY A 80 -9.13 -2.15 14.32
CA GLY A 80 -9.93 -1.73 13.16
C GLY A 80 -9.06 -1.54 11.92
N HIS A 81 -7.90 -0.90 12.10
CA HIS A 81 -7.00 -0.68 10.96
C HIS A 81 -6.38 -1.99 10.47
N LEU A 82 -6.03 -2.89 11.38
CA LEU A 82 -5.48 -4.17 10.99
C LEU A 82 -6.49 -5.00 10.21
N ARG A 83 -7.77 -4.91 10.59
CA ARG A 83 -8.81 -5.60 9.84
C ARG A 83 -8.89 -5.07 8.42
N GLN A 84 -8.90 -3.75 8.25
CA GLN A 84 -8.97 -3.17 6.92
C GLN A 84 -7.76 -3.50 6.08
N LEU A 85 -6.57 -3.45 6.68
CA LEU A 85 -5.35 -3.80 5.96
C LEU A 85 -5.34 -5.26 5.55
N SER A 86 -5.89 -6.14 6.37
CA SER A 86 -6.00 -7.54 6.04
C SER A 86 -7.02 -7.78 4.93
N GLU A 87 -8.14 -7.06 4.98
CA GLU A 87 -9.15 -7.18 3.95
C GLU A 87 -8.67 -6.70 2.59
N THR A 88 -7.79 -5.71 2.56
CA THR A 88 -7.22 -5.24 1.32
C THR A 88 -6.10 -6.14 0.82
N GLY A 89 -5.71 -7.14 1.60
CA GLY A 89 -4.64 -8.03 1.19
C GLY A 89 -3.24 -7.51 1.44
N LEU A 90 -3.10 -6.41 2.17
CA LEU A 90 -1.78 -5.87 2.48
C LEU A 90 -1.11 -6.58 3.64
N LEU A 91 -1.92 -7.12 4.54
CA LEU A 91 -1.41 -7.90 5.65
C LEU A 91 -1.93 -9.33 5.56
N THR A 92 -1.16 -10.22 6.09
CA THR A 92 -1.61 -11.57 6.35
C THR A 92 -1.46 -11.83 7.84
N SER A 93 -2.24 -12.77 8.36
CA SER A 93 -2.21 -13.07 9.77
C SER A 93 -2.14 -14.56 9.99
N ARG A 94 -1.60 -14.94 11.14
CA ARG A 94 -1.65 -16.33 11.59
C ARG A 94 -2.02 -16.35 13.05
N ARG A 95 -2.69 -17.40 13.42
CA ARG A 95 -3.08 -17.58 14.82
C ARG A 95 -2.14 -18.57 15.49
N ASP A 96 -1.75 -18.22 16.69
CA ASP A 96 -0.95 -19.11 17.52
C ASP A 96 -1.53 -19.04 18.92
N GLY A 97 -2.34 -20.04 19.27
CA GLY A 97 -3.06 -20.03 20.53
C GLY A 97 -4.10 -18.93 20.50
N ASN A 98 -4.05 -18.05 21.49
CA ASN A 98 -4.97 -16.92 21.56
C ASN A 98 -4.42 -15.67 20.89
N ALA A 99 -3.21 -15.74 20.38
CA ALA A 99 -2.57 -14.59 19.76
C ALA A 99 -2.70 -14.63 18.26
N ILE A 100 -2.88 -13.46 17.66
CA ILE A 100 -2.88 -13.31 16.21
C ILE A 100 -1.70 -12.45 15.86
N TYR A 101 -0.87 -12.95 14.94
CA TYR A 101 0.32 -12.24 14.48
C TYR A 101 0.08 -11.74 13.06
N TYR A 102 0.47 -10.50 12.83
CA TYR A 102 0.29 -9.83 11.55
C TYR A 102 1.63 -9.59 10.90
N ARG A 103 1.69 -9.73 9.60
CA ARG A 103 2.89 -9.43 8.82
C ARG A 103 2.49 -8.91 7.45
N LEU A 104 3.43 -8.27 6.78
CA LEU A 104 3.18 -7.81 5.43
C LEU A 104 3.07 -8.98 4.49
N ARG A 105 2.11 -8.91 3.60
CA ARG A 105 1.96 -9.93 2.57
C ARG A 105 2.89 -9.65 1.40
N ASN A 106 3.05 -8.37 1.05
CA ASN A 106 3.86 -8.01 -0.11
C ASN A 106 4.82 -6.90 0.27
N HIS A 107 6.05 -7.28 0.57
CA HIS A 107 7.06 -6.32 0.99
C HIS A 107 7.45 -5.35 -0.12
N VAL A 108 7.44 -5.82 -1.36
CA VAL A 108 7.83 -4.98 -2.48
C VAL A 108 6.85 -3.82 -2.64
N LEU A 109 5.56 -4.12 -2.53
CA LEU A 109 4.53 -3.10 -2.68
C LEU A 109 4.66 -2.03 -1.60
N VAL A 110 4.86 -2.45 -0.36
CA VAL A 110 4.96 -1.52 0.75
C VAL A 110 6.27 -0.73 0.67
N ARG A 111 7.35 -1.39 0.28
CA ARG A 111 8.63 -0.70 0.13
C ARG A 111 8.56 0.36 -0.95
N THR A 112 7.92 0.03 -2.07
CA THR A 112 7.75 0.98 -3.18
C THR A 112 6.93 2.18 -2.72
N PHE A 113 5.88 1.93 -1.94
CA PHE A 113 5.08 3.02 -1.41
C PHE A 113 5.90 3.88 -0.43
N LYS A 114 6.72 3.25 0.39
CA LYS A 114 7.58 3.98 1.31
C LYS A 114 8.58 4.84 0.55
N ASP A 115 9.11 4.34 -0.55
CA ASP A 115 10.00 5.12 -1.39
C ASP A 115 9.28 6.32 -1.98
N LEU A 116 8.01 6.16 -2.36
CA LEU A 116 7.21 7.27 -2.85
C LEU A 116 7.06 8.34 -1.77
N LEU A 117 6.74 7.94 -0.55
CA LEU A 117 6.61 8.89 0.55
C LEU A 117 7.90 9.65 0.78
N HIS A 118 9.02 8.95 0.70
CA HIS A 118 10.32 9.57 0.88
C HIS A 118 10.61 10.59 -0.23
N ALA A 119 10.25 10.26 -1.46
CA ALA A 119 10.39 11.18 -2.58
C ALA A 119 9.51 12.42 -2.39
N LEU A 120 8.30 12.22 -1.86
CA LEU A 120 7.40 13.34 -1.59
C LEU A 120 7.95 14.25 -0.50
N ASP A 121 8.58 13.68 0.52
CA ASP A 121 9.22 14.47 1.55
C ASP A 121 10.32 15.33 0.97
N LYS A 122 11.13 14.77 0.08
CA LYS A 122 12.20 15.53 -0.56
C LYS A 122 11.63 16.63 -1.45
N GLU A 123 10.58 16.33 -2.18
CA GLU A 123 9.95 17.32 -3.04
C GLU A 123 9.43 18.49 -2.21
N HIS A 124 8.79 18.20 -1.09
CA HIS A 124 8.27 19.24 -0.22
C HIS A 124 9.40 20.09 0.34
N ALA A 125 10.50 19.47 0.73
CA ALA A 125 11.64 20.19 1.30
C ALA A 125 12.30 21.12 0.28
N SER A 126 12.21 20.80 -1.00
CA SER A 126 12.84 21.60 -2.04
C SER A 126 11.96 22.72 -2.55
N ARG A 127 10.68 22.76 -2.15
CA ARG A 127 9.79 23.80 -2.63
C ARG A 127 10.07 25.11 -1.93
N PRO A 128 10.02 26.21 -2.66
CA PRO A 128 10.24 27.50 -2.02
C PRO A 128 9.10 27.80 -1.06
N LYS A 129 9.45 28.44 0.03
CA LYS A 129 8.45 28.85 0.99
C LYS A 129 7.77 30.10 0.46
N SER A 130 6.49 30.08 0.42
CA SER A 130 5.74 31.27 -0.01
C SER A 130 5.30 32.10 1.18
#